data_5efaa406e3e859729a34c003f3dbcda8
#
_entry.id   5efaa406e3e859729a34c003f3dbcda8
#
_cell.length_a   1.000
_cell.length_b   1.000
_cell.length_c   1.000
_cell.angle_alpha   90.00
_cell.angle_beta   90.00
_cell.angle_gamma   90.00
#
_symmetry.space_group_name_H-M   'P 1'
#
loop_
_entity.id
_entity.type
_entity.pdbx_description
1 polymer ?
#
loop_
_entity_poly.entity_id
_entity_poly.type
_entity_poly.pdbx_seq_one_letter_code
_entity_poly.pdbx_strand_id
1 'polypeptide(L)'
;MSASADALVRASSAYALGAVLGILQQHAWVERLGYRRYLAISMFAFAAGGVFAALCDNSVQLMLARGFQGYFVGPMLGACRILIQIGIPLQRRAKSLRAFMAMIIFGGALAPLIGAWLVTHFEWRSLFFCTAPVAVLTGALALWTLPDIGDVAPHQRTEPHYVAYVVFALAQAALQLVLTRAHFELFSGSPTLIGLAVAGVGGLGWFGYHQWRHPAPLVRLQGLREASFQVGLALYVVYYYLSTGFSYLLPRMMEGGLGFTVGDTGTFTGAMSLVGGLMMFVYMKFSSRVTRKRWLVVPGFVIAAVAGFWLARLSPQAGRAQLVVPLLLRGLMMLFVMLPVAGVTFRSFKGEDFAHSYRLKNLLRQLAISFATASVIALQQHRVALHETRLSESANLGNATFVQSLDMLTRGFQAAGHAASEAHTMALASLSRMLEQQATFMASLDGFQVMAVIAIVAAIYAASQKVLD
;
A
#
# COMPACT_ATOMS: atom_id res chain seq x y z
N MET A 1 -1.26 -20.72 -14.45
CA MET A 1 -1.06 -19.33 -14.90
C MET A 1 0.22 -18.80 -14.28
N SER A 2 1.31 -18.70 -15.02
CA SER A 2 2.43 -17.82 -14.64
C SER A 2 1.96 -16.39 -14.92
N ALA A 3 1.32 -15.74 -13.94
CA ALA A 3 0.95 -14.34 -14.09
C ALA A 3 2.25 -13.55 -14.19
N SER A 4 2.50 -12.91 -15.34
CA SER A 4 3.64 -12.02 -15.49
C SER A 4 3.56 -10.92 -14.42
N ALA A 5 4.71 -10.44 -13.93
CA ALA A 5 4.75 -9.35 -12.95
C ALA A 5 3.90 -8.15 -13.39
N ASP A 6 3.83 -7.90 -14.70
CA ASP A 6 3.01 -6.87 -15.33
C ASP A 6 1.49 -7.11 -15.16
N ALA A 7 1.01 -8.34 -15.20
CA ALA A 7 -0.41 -8.65 -14.95
C ALA A 7 -0.81 -8.37 -13.49
N LEU A 8 0.07 -8.64 -12.54
CA LEU A 8 -0.15 -8.34 -11.12
C LEU A 8 -0.16 -6.83 -10.85
N VAL A 9 0.73 -6.07 -11.50
CA VAL A 9 0.76 -4.60 -11.41
C VAL A 9 -0.54 -4.02 -11.96
N ARG A 10 -1.00 -4.47 -13.14
CA ARG A 10 -2.28 -4.04 -13.72
C ARG A 10 -3.49 -4.34 -12.82
N ALA A 11 -3.55 -5.53 -12.24
CA ALA A 11 -4.62 -5.91 -11.33
C ALA A 11 -4.63 -5.05 -10.04
N SER A 12 -3.45 -4.75 -9.49
CA SER A 12 -3.31 -3.87 -8.32
C SER A 12 -3.69 -2.42 -8.64
N SER A 13 -3.33 -1.94 -9.82
CA SER A 13 -3.69 -0.61 -10.32
C SER A 13 -5.19 -0.45 -10.53
N ALA A 14 -5.85 -1.47 -11.10
CA ALA A 14 -7.30 -1.49 -11.26
C ALA A 14 -8.02 -1.47 -9.90
N TYR A 15 -7.52 -2.23 -8.92
CA TYR A 15 -8.03 -2.20 -7.55
C TYR A 15 -7.91 -0.80 -6.94
N ALA A 16 -6.76 -0.15 -7.07
CA ALA A 16 -6.52 1.19 -6.55
C ALA A 16 -7.46 2.23 -7.22
N LEU A 17 -7.63 2.15 -8.54
CA LEU A 17 -8.57 2.99 -9.29
C LEU A 17 -10.01 2.78 -8.79
N GLY A 18 -10.45 1.54 -8.70
CA GLY A 18 -11.77 1.21 -8.16
C GLY A 18 -11.97 1.78 -6.76
N ALA A 19 -10.98 1.63 -5.87
CA ALA A 19 -11.06 2.12 -4.50
C ALA A 19 -11.22 3.65 -4.43
N VAL A 20 -10.50 4.40 -5.25
CA VAL A 20 -10.61 5.85 -5.33
C VAL A 20 -12.00 6.27 -5.81
N LEU A 21 -12.52 5.61 -6.84
CA LEU A 21 -13.86 5.87 -7.38
C LEU A 21 -14.96 5.56 -6.36
N GLY A 22 -14.84 4.46 -5.63
CA GLY A 22 -15.75 4.11 -4.55
C GLY A 22 -15.74 5.14 -3.41
N ILE A 23 -14.56 5.66 -3.02
CA ILE A 23 -14.43 6.69 -1.99
C ILE A 23 -15.16 7.98 -2.38
N LEU A 24 -15.08 8.39 -3.64
CA LEU A 24 -15.79 9.58 -4.13
C LEU A 24 -17.31 9.43 -4.10
N GLN A 25 -17.83 8.25 -4.43
CA GLN A 25 -19.26 7.99 -4.45
C GLN A 25 -19.84 7.55 -3.10
N GLN A 26 -19.01 7.27 -2.09
CA GLN A 26 -19.45 6.80 -0.78
C GLN A 26 -20.60 7.62 -0.19
N HIS A 27 -20.54 8.94 -0.31
CA HIS A 27 -21.57 9.84 0.25
C HIS A 27 -22.91 9.65 -0.42
N ALA A 28 -22.95 9.65 -1.74
CA ALA A 28 -24.18 9.48 -2.50
C ALA A 28 -24.85 8.11 -2.25
N TRP A 29 -24.03 7.06 -2.06
CA TRP A 29 -24.55 5.75 -1.71
C TRP A 29 -25.11 5.72 -0.28
N VAL A 30 -24.41 6.34 0.67
CA VAL A 30 -24.88 6.40 2.07
C VAL A 30 -26.16 7.23 2.20
N GLU A 31 -26.30 8.35 1.49
CA GLU A 31 -27.53 9.15 1.46
C GLU A 31 -28.74 8.37 0.91
N ARG A 32 -28.50 7.38 0.05
CA ARG A 32 -29.58 6.58 -0.56
C ARG A 32 -29.93 5.33 0.24
N LEU A 33 -28.94 4.68 0.83
CA LEU A 33 -29.07 3.34 1.42
C LEU A 33 -28.97 3.35 2.95
N GLY A 34 -28.42 4.41 3.53
CA GLY A 34 -27.95 4.40 4.93
C GLY A 34 -26.66 3.58 5.10
N TYR A 35 -25.96 3.77 6.21
CA TYR A 35 -24.70 3.06 6.49
C TYR A 35 -24.89 1.55 6.60
N ARG A 36 -25.96 1.08 7.23
CA ARG A 36 -26.24 -0.34 7.45
C ARG A 36 -26.30 -1.12 6.13
N ARG A 37 -27.17 -0.70 5.21
CA ARG A 37 -27.35 -1.37 3.89
C ARG A 37 -26.12 -1.16 3.02
N TYR A 38 -25.55 0.04 3.02
CA TYR A 38 -24.37 0.34 2.21
C TYR A 38 -23.18 -0.56 2.58
N LEU A 39 -22.87 -0.71 3.87
CA LEU A 39 -21.78 -1.57 4.33
C LEU A 39 -22.05 -3.05 3.98
N ALA A 40 -23.29 -3.53 4.20
CA ALA A 40 -23.64 -4.90 3.87
C ALA A 40 -23.54 -5.22 2.38
N ILE A 41 -24.14 -4.38 1.52
CA ILE A 41 -24.08 -4.54 0.06
C ILE A 41 -22.63 -4.50 -0.42
N SER A 42 -21.83 -3.59 0.11
CA SER A 42 -20.41 -3.49 -0.25
C SER A 42 -19.63 -4.75 0.13
N MET A 43 -19.91 -5.34 1.28
CA MET A 43 -19.25 -6.59 1.69
C MET A 43 -19.70 -7.79 0.84
N PHE A 44 -20.99 -7.90 0.51
CA PHE A 44 -21.46 -8.95 -0.37
C PHE A 44 -20.91 -8.80 -1.81
N ALA A 45 -20.87 -7.58 -2.34
CA ALA A 45 -20.25 -7.30 -3.63
C ALA A 45 -18.75 -7.60 -3.63
N PHE A 46 -18.04 -7.25 -2.56
CA PHE A 46 -16.62 -7.61 -2.40
C PHE A 46 -16.43 -9.13 -2.38
N ALA A 47 -17.29 -9.88 -1.68
CA ALA A 47 -17.26 -11.33 -1.65
C ALA A 47 -17.49 -11.93 -3.05
N ALA A 48 -18.52 -11.45 -3.78
CA ALA A 48 -18.79 -11.86 -5.15
C ALA A 48 -17.59 -11.57 -6.08
N GLY A 49 -17.01 -10.38 -5.98
CA GLY A 49 -15.79 -10.03 -6.70
C GLY A 49 -14.58 -10.91 -6.33
N GLY A 50 -14.51 -11.40 -5.07
CA GLY A 50 -13.52 -12.37 -4.63
C GLY A 50 -13.67 -13.72 -5.32
N VAL A 51 -14.88 -14.25 -5.34
CA VAL A 51 -15.18 -15.50 -6.05
C VAL A 51 -14.88 -15.36 -7.55
N PHE A 52 -15.28 -14.23 -8.15
CA PHE A 52 -14.98 -13.95 -9.57
C PHE A 52 -13.47 -13.88 -9.82
N ALA A 53 -12.69 -13.24 -8.94
CA ALA A 53 -11.23 -13.18 -9.05
C ALA A 53 -10.57 -14.56 -8.91
N ALA A 54 -11.12 -15.44 -8.07
CA ALA A 54 -10.64 -16.82 -7.90
C ALA A 54 -10.89 -17.68 -9.14
N LEU A 55 -11.97 -17.41 -9.88
CA LEU A 55 -12.37 -18.16 -11.07
C LEU A 55 -11.79 -17.58 -12.38
N CYS A 56 -11.00 -16.51 -12.32
CA CYS A 56 -10.41 -15.91 -13.52
C CYS A 56 -9.41 -16.84 -14.23
N ASP A 57 -9.50 -16.87 -15.56
CA ASP A 57 -8.59 -17.62 -16.43
C ASP A 57 -7.56 -16.74 -17.13
N ASN A 58 -7.79 -15.44 -17.19
CA ASN A 58 -6.89 -14.50 -17.84
C ASN A 58 -6.67 -13.21 -17.01
N SER A 59 -5.63 -12.45 -17.36
CA SER A 59 -5.23 -11.23 -16.65
C SER A 59 -6.23 -10.09 -16.74
N VAL A 60 -7.02 -10.02 -17.83
CA VAL A 60 -8.04 -8.96 -18.00
C VAL A 60 -9.22 -9.21 -17.08
N GLN A 61 -9.69 -10.46 -16.97
CA GLN A 61 -10.74 -10.83 -16.02
C GLN A 61 -10.30 -10.53 -14.58
N LEU A 62 -9.05 -10.89 -14.23
CA LEU A 62 -8.50 -10.58 -12.90
C LEU A 62 -8.45 -9.06 -12.65
N MET A 63 -8.03 -8.27 -13.63
CA MET A 63 -8.00 -6.82 -13.55
C MET A 63 -9.41 -6.24 -13.30
N LEU A 64 -10.42 -6.69 -14.01
CA LEU A 64 -11.82 -6.27 -13.83
C LEU A 64 -12.37 -6.67 -12.45
N ALA A 65 -12.13 -7.92 -12.04
CA ALA A 65 -12.54 -8.42 -10.73
C ALA A 65 -11.90 -7.60 -9.59
N ARG A 66 -10.61 -7.27 -9.71
CA ARG A 66 -9.89 -6.45 -8.74
C ARG A 66 -10.37 -5.00 -8.72
N GLY A 67 -10.68 -4.42 -9.89
CA GLY A 67 -11.29 -3.08 -9.96
C GLY A 67 -12.66 -3.04 -9.26
N PHE A 68 -13.49 -4.04 -9.49
CA PHE A 68 -14.78 -4.21 -8.83
C PHE A 68 -14.62 -4.37 -7.30
N GLN A 69 -13.73 -5.24 -6.84
CA GLN A 69 -13.43 -5.39 -5.42
C GLN A 69 -12.96 -4.07 -4.78
N GLY A 70 -12.05 -3.37 -5.48
CA GLY A 70 -11.54 -2.08 -5.02
C GLY A 70 -12.65 -1.06 -4.80
N TYR A 71 -13.58 -0.95 -5.75
CA TYR A 71 -14.69 -0.01 -5.69
C TYR A 71 -15.55 -0.18 -4.43
N PHE A 72 -15.88 -1.40 -4.07
CA PHE A 72 -16.73 -1.66 -2.91
C PHE A 72 -15.98 -1.63 -1.58
N VAL A 73 -14.73 -2.11 -1.51
CA VAL A 73 -14.00 -2.17 -0.24
C VAL A 73 -13.21 -0.90 0.08
N GLY A 74 -12.80 -0.14 -0.96
CA GLY A 74 -12.00 1.07 -0.79
C GLY A 74 -12.56 2.09 0.20
N PRO A 75 -13.86 2.41 0.17
CA PRO A 75 -14.49 3.33 1.11
C PRO A 75 -14.74 2.76 2.51
N MET A 76 -14.67 1.43 2.72
CA MET A 76 -15.14 0.79 3.95
C MET A 76 -14.45 1.27 5.22
N LEU A 77 -13.12 1.42 5.17
CA LEU A 77 -12.36 1.94 6.32
C LEU A 77 -12.82 3.37 6.70
N GLY A 78 -13.12 4.18 5.69
CA GLY A 78 -13.66 5.53 5.86
C GLY A 78 -15.07 5.52 6.39
N ALA A 79 -15.94 4.71 5.82
CA ALA A 79 -17.32 4.56 6.23
C ALA A 79 -17.44 4.14 7.71
N CYS A 80 -16.69 3.11 8.13
CA CYS A 80 -16.65 2.66 9.53
C CYS A 80 -16.15 3.77 10.46
N ARG A 81 -15.12 4.53 10.07
CA ARG A 81 -14.59 5.61 10.90
C ARG A 81 -15.58 6.77 11.06
N ILE A 82 -16.29 7.12 9.99
CA ILE A 82 -17.34 8.14 10.02
C ILE A 82 -18.52 7.64 10.85
N LEU A 83 -18.95 6.39 10.67
CA LEU A 83 -20.02 5.77 11.44
C LEU A 83 -19.75 5.78 12.97
N ILE A 84 -18.52 5.52 13.39
CA ILE A 84 -18.10 5.65 14.79
C ILE A 84 -18.31 7.09 15.28
N GLN A 85 -18.04 8.10 14.42
CA GLN A 85 -18.14 9.49 14.81
C GLN A 85 -19.59 9.99 14.93
N ILE A 86 -20.50 9.52 14.08
CA ILE A 86 -21.89 9.96 14.05
C ILE A 86 -22.84 9.06 14.84
N GLY A 87 -22.57 7.75 14.82
CA GLY A 87 -23.49 6.73 15.39
C GLY A 87 -23.20 6.34 16.83
N ILE A 88 -22.02 6.69 17.39
CA ILE A 88 -21.65 6.29 18.75
C ILE A 88 -21.67 7.49 19.71
N PRO A 89 -22.33 7.39 20.88
CA PRO A 89 -22.32 8.44 21.91
C PRO A 89 -20.91 8.83 22.33
N LEU A 90 -20.71 10.12 22.65
CA LEU A 90 -19.39 10.70 22.92
C LEU A 90 -18.61 9.93 24.01
N GLN A 91 -19.28 9.44 25.04
CA GLN A 91 -18.67 8.71 26.15
C GLN A 91 -18.02 7.38 25.71
N ARG A 92 -18.58 6.73 24.67
CA ARG A 92 -18.11 5.42 24.16
C ARG A 92 -17.20 5.53 22.94
N ARG A 93 -17.14 6.72 22.28
CA ARG A 93 -16.35 6.92 21.05
C ARG A 93 -14.88 6.57 21.21
N ALA A 94 -14.26 6.98 22.32
CA ALA A 94 -12.85 6.69 22.58
C ALA A 94 -12.56 5.18 22.65
N LYS A 95 -13.47 4.41 23.27
CA LYS A 95 -13.36 2.93 23.35
C LYS A 95 -13.52 2.29 21.98
N SER A 96 -14.54 2.71 21.23
CA SER A 96 -14.78 2.19 19.86
C SER A 96 -13.67 2.53 18.89
N LEU A 97 -13.12 3.74 19.02
CA LEU A 97 -11.97 4.15 18.18
C LEU A 97 -10.71 3.34 18.50
N ARG A 98 -10.47 3.02 19.78
CA ARG A 98 -9.35 2.12 20.16
C ARG A 98 -9.54 0.72 19.59
N ALA A 99 -10.74 0.17 19.66
CA ALA A 99 -11.06 -1.13 19.08
C ALA A 99 -10.87 -1.12 17.54
N PHE A 100 -11.35 -0.07 16.87
CA PHE A 100 -11.18 0.11 15.43
C PHE A 100 -9.69 0.16 15.02
N MET A 101 -8.87 0.91 15.76
CA MET A 101 -7.42 0.97 15.50
C MET A 101 -6.74 -0.37 15.76
N ALA A 102 -7.12 -1.07 16.84
CA ALA A 102 -6.61 -2.41 17.12
C ALA A 102 -6.93 -3.38 15.98
N MET A 103 -8.17 -3.40 15.47
CA MET A 103 -8.56 -4.25 14.34
C MET A 103 -7.77 -3.96 13.08
N ILE A 104 -7.47 -2.69 12.77
CA ILE A 104 -6.63 -2.33 11.61
C ILE A 104 -5.21 -2.91 11.79
N ILE A 105 -4.62 -2.77 12.96
CA ILE A 105 -3.25 -3.20 13.21
C ILE A 105 -3.16 -4.73 13.21
N PHE A 106 -4.03 -5.41 13.94
CA PHE A 106 -4.04 -6.87 13.99
C PHE A 106 -4.42 -7.48 12.63
N GLY A 107 -5.40 -6.92 11.92
CA GLY A 107 -5.76 -7.36 10.57
C GLY A 107 -4.59 -7.21 9.59
N GLY A 108 -3.89 -6.08 9.63
CA GLY A 108 -2.70 -5.84 8.81
C GLY A 108 -1.52 -6.76 9.15
N ALA A 109 -1.39 -7.19 10.40
CA ALA A 109 -0.36 -8.13 10.82
C ALA A 109 -0.72 -9.59 10.51
N LEU A 110 -2.00 -9.96 10.62
CA LEU A 110 -2.47 -11.32 10.31
C LEU A 110 -2.49 -11.60 8.81
N ALA A 111 -2.74 -10.58 7.97
CA ALA A 111 -2.85 -10.76 6.53
C ALA A 111 -1.62 -11.44 5.88
N PRO A 112 -0.35 -11.04 6.14
CA PRO A 112 0.81 -11.74 5.60
C PRO A 112 0.96 -13.17 6.14
N LEU A 113 0.61 -13.42 7.41
CA LEU A 113 0.66 -14.76 8.02
C LEU A 113 -0.31 -15.72 7.32
N ILE A 114 -1.58 -15.31 7.24
CA ILE A 114 -2.64 -16.11 6.61
C ILE A 114 -2.34 -16.26 5.11
N GLY A 115 -1.93 -15.18 4.45
CA GLY A 115 -1.60 -15.19 3.03
C GLY A 115 -0.44 -16.14 2.70
N ALA A 116 0.65 -16.09 3.46
CA ALA A 116 1.78 -16.98 3.29
C ALA A 116 1.38 -18.44 3.52
N TRP A 117 0.62 -18.73 4.57
CA TRP A 117 0.15 -20.09 4.86
C TRP A 117 -0.74 -20.63 3.74
N LEU A 118 -1.69 -19.83 3.24
CA LEU A 118 -2.57 -20.23 2.14
C LEU A 118 -1.81 -20.51 0.85
N VAL A 119 -0.85 -19.65 0.46
CA VAL A 119 -0.08 -19.82 -0.78
C VAL A 119 0.89 -20.99 -0.69
N THR A 120 1.40 -21.29 0.51
CA THR A 120 2.34 -22.40 0.72
C THR A 120 1.63 -23.77 0.67
N HIS A 121 0.40 -23.87 1.18
CA HIS A 121 -0.34 -25.14 1.29
C HIS A 121 -1.40 -25.32 0.22
N PHE A 122 -1.85 -24.25 -0.42
CA PHE A 122 -2.89 -24.24 -1.44
C PHE A 122 -2.44 -23.36 -2.62
N GLU A 123 -3.24 -23.33 -3.66
CA GLU A 123 -3.02 -22.43 -4.80
C GLU A 123 -3.34 -20.96 -4.46
N TRP A 124 -2.81 -20.01 -5.24
CA TRP A 124 -3.04 -18.57 -5.09
C TRP A 124 -4.54 -18.18 -5.07
N ARG A 125 -5.39 -18.97 -5.71
CA ARG A 125 -6.85 -18.80 -5.72
C ARG A 125 -7.48 -18.89 -4.34
N SER A 126 -6.86 -19.65 -3.42
CA SER A 126 -7.32 -19.80 -2.04
C SER A 126 -7.37 -18.49 -1.27
N LEU A 127 -6.52 -17.51 -1.62
CA LEU A 127 -6.55 -16.16 -1.03
C LEU A 127 -7.90 -15.49 -1.21
N PHE A 128 -8.49 -15.62 -2.39
CA PHE A 128 -9.78 -15.02 -2.72
C PHE A 128 -10.94 -15.81 -2.11
N PHE A 129 -10.89 -17.14 -2.18
CA PHE A 129 -11.90 -18.01 -1.57
C PHE A 129 -11.96 -17.85 -0.05
N CYS A 130 -10.83 -17.65 0.62
CA CYS A 130 -10.77 -17.45 2.07
C CYS A 130 -11.38 -16.10 2.49
N THR A 131 -11.21 -15.05 1.68
CA THR A 131 -11.75 -13.72 2.00
C THR A 131 -13.25 -13.59 1.77
N ALA A 132 -13.83 -14.36 0.84
CA ALA A 132 -15.24 -14.28 0.48
C ALA A 132 -16.20 -14.63 1.65
N PRO A 133 -16.06 -15.76 2.37
CA PRO A 133 -16.94 -16.08 3.50
C PRO A 133 -16.81 -15.08 4.65
N VAL A 134 -15.60 -14.54 4.90
CA VAL A 134 -15.40 -13.50 5.91
C VAL A 134 -16.15 -12.22 5.53
N ALA A 135 -16.15 -11.85 4.26
CA ALA A 135 -16.88 -10.69 3.77
C ALA A 135 -18.40 -10.90 3.85
N VAL A 136 -18.89 -12.09 3.50
CA VAL A 136 -20.33 -12.45 3.65
C VAL A 136 -20.76 -12.36 5.10
N LEU A 137 -19.99 -12.95 6.03
CA LEU A 137 -20.25 -12.88 7.45
C LEU A 137 -20.25 -11.43 7.96
N THR A 138 -19.30 -10.62 7.53
CA THR A 138 -19.22 -9.20 7.89
C THR A 138 -20.42 -8.42 7.36
N GLY A 139 -20.88 -8.70 6.13
CA GLY A 139 -22.08 -8.09 5.56
C GLY A 139 -23.35 -8.49 6.33
N ALA A 140 -23.50 -9.76 6.69
CA ALA A 140 -24.62 -10.25 7.51
C ALA A 140 -24.61 -9.62 8.91
N LEU A 141 -23.47 -9.56 9.57
CA LEU A 141 -23.31 -8.88 10.86
C LEU A 141 -23.64 -7.38 10.77
N ALA A 142 -23.25 -6.71 9.69
CA ALA A 142 -23.61 -5.31 9.47
C ALA A 142 -25.12 -5.09 9.41
N LEU A 143 -25.87 -5.98 8.70
CA LEU A 143 -27.33 -5.93 8.65
C LEU A 143 -27.97 -6.17 10.03
N TRP A 144 -27.37 -7.01 10.85
CA TRP A 144 -27.93 -7.40 12.15
C TRP A 144 -27.61 -6.40 13.25
N THR A 145 -26.37 -5.83 13.27
CA THR A 145 -25.88 -5.07 14.42
C THR A 145 -25.85 -3.57 14.25
N LEU A 146 -25.79 -3.07 12.99
CA LEU A 146 -25.64 -1.63 12.77
C LEU A 146 -27.00 -0.91 12.80
N PRO A 147 -27.04 0.32 13.37
CA PRO A 147 -28.21 1.17 13.31
C PRO A 147 -28.46 1.68 11.89
N ASP A 148 -29.72 1.93 11.57
CA ASP A 148 -30.13 2.51 10.28
C ASP A 148 -30.00 4.02 10.37
N ILE A 149 -28.85 4.55 9.97
CA ILE A 149 -28.52 5.98 10.01
C ILE A 149 -27.83 6.41 8.69
N GLY A 150 -28.02 7.68 8.34
CA GLY A 150 -27.32 8.30 7.22
C GLY A 150 -28.08 8.31 5.91
N ASP A 151 -29.25 7.66 5.80
CA ASP A 151 -30.16 7.85 4.68
C ASP A 151 -30.88 9.20 4.76
N VAL A 152 -31.14 9.78 3.60
CA VAL A 152 -31.72 11.11 3.48
C VAL A 152 -32.91 11.03 2.51
N ALA A 153 -33.96 11.81 2.78
CA ALA A 153 -35.15 11.87 1.94
C ALA A 153 -34.76 12.29 0.50
N PRO A 154 -35.43 11.78 -0.54
CA PRO A 154 -35.06 11.99 -1.94
C PRO A 154 -34.82 13.44 -2.34
N HIS A 155 -35.61 14.38 -1.80
CA HIS A 155 -35.52 15.81 -2.08
C HIS A 155 -34.34 16.52 -1.39
N GLN A 156 -33.68 15.87 -0.43
CA GLN A 156 -32.53 16.38 0.30
C GLN A 156 -31.21 15.75 -0.14
N ARG A 157 -31.26 14.79 -1.09
CA ARG A 157 -30.06 14.09 -1.57
C ARG A 157 -29.20 14.98 -2.41
N THR A 158 -27.90 14.85 -2.26
CA THR A 158 -26.92 15.54 -3.10
C THR A 158 -27.06 15.07 -4.55
N GLU A 159 -27.21 16.02 -5.48
CA GLU A 159 -27.23 15.67 -6.89
C GLU A 159 -25.88 15.11 -7.35
N PRO A 160 -25.88 14.04 -8.15
CA PRO A 160 -24.64 13.43 -8.60
C PRO A 160 -23.97 14.29 -9.69
N HIS A 161 -22.74 14.71 -9.42
CA HIS A 161 -21.91 15.47 -10.39
C HIS A 161 -21.17 14.49 -11.32
N TYR A 162 -21.91 13.86 -12.25
CA TYR A 162 -21.37 12.83 -13.14
C TYR A 162 -20.17 13.32 -13.95
N VAL A 163 -20.19 14.56 -14.46
CA VAL A 163 -19.08 15.11 -15.25
C VAL A 163 -17.80 15.19 -14.43
N ALA A 164 -17.84 15.75 -13.24
CA ALA A 164 -16.67 15.84 -12.36
C ALA A 164 -16.15 14.46 -11.95
N TYR A 165 -17.06 13.52 -11.71
CA TYR A 165 -16.72 12.14 -11.41
C TYR A 165 -16.02 11.43 -12.58
N VAL A 166 -16.56 11.56 -13.81
CA VAL A 166 -15.98 10.95 -15.02
C VAL A 166 -14.61 11.56 -15.34
N VAL A 167 -14.48 12.91 -15.28
CA VAL A 167 -13.19 13.57 -15.51
C VAL A 167 -12.16 13.09 -14.50
N PHE A 168 -12.51 13.00 -13.23
CA PHE A 168 -11.63 12.46 -12.20
C PHE A 168 -11.24 11.00 -12.49
N ALA A 169 -12.20 10.16 -12.88
CA ALA A 169 -11.98 8.74 -13.21
C ALA A 169 -10.99 8.60 -14.37
N LEU A 170 -11.19 9.35 -15.45
CA LEU A 170 -10.32 9.33 -16.62
C LEU A 170 -8.92 9.88 -16.32
N ALA A 171 -8.85 10.98 -15.57
CA ALA A 171 -7.58 11.57 -15.16
C ALA A 171 -6.77 10.62 -14.27
N GLN A 172 -7.42 9.98 -13.32
CA GLN A 172 -6.78 8.99 -12.45
C GLN A 172 -6.35 7.73 -13.23
N ALA A 173 -7.18 7.25 -14.16
CA ALA A 173 -6.83 6.12 -15.02
C ALA A 173 -5.63 6.46 -15.90
N ALA A 174 -5.59 7.67 -16.50
CA ALA A 174 -4.46 8.14 -17.30
C ALA A 174 -3.17 8.17 -16.48
N LEU A 175 -3.19 8.77 -15.28
CA LEU A 175 -2.01 8.79 -14.39
C LEU A 175 -1.60 7.39 -13.95
N GLN A 176 -2.54 6.51 -13.68
CA GLN A 176 -2.24 5.12 -13.31
C GLN A 176 -1.57 4.37 -14.46
N LEU A 177 -2.01 4.59 -15.72
CA LEU A 177 -1.37 4.04 -16.91
C LEU A 177 0.05 4.59 -17.09
N VAL A 178 0.24 5.89 -16.91
CA VAL A 178 1.57 6.51 -16.93
C VAL A 178 2.48 5.88 -15.89
N LEU A 179 2.02 5.78 -14.64
CA LEU A 179 2.82 5.20 -13.56
C LEU A 179 3.16 3.72 -13.79
N THR A 180 2.27 2.95 -14.44
CA THR A 180 2.53 1.53 -14.72
C THR A 180 3.41 1.31 -15.95
N ARG A 181 3.45 2.25 -16.90
CA ARG A 181 4.24 2.14 -18.13
C ARG A 181 5.55 2.90 -18.09
N ALA A 182 5.69 3.90 -17.23
CA ALA A 182 6.87 4.76 -17.15
C ALA A 182 8.20 4.03 -16.91
N HIS A 183 8.15 2.79 -16.41
CA HIS A 183 9.34 1.97 -16.21
C HIS A 183 9.72 1.13 -17.44
N PHE A 184 8.78 0.88 -18.36
CA PHE A 184 9.07 0.18 -19.63
C PHE A 184 9.46 1.14 -20.74
N GLU A 185 8.87 2.33 -20.76
CA GLU A 185 9.08 3.34 -21.78
C GLU A 185 9.68 4.59 -21.13
N LEU A 186 10.90 4.97 -21.55
CA LEU A 186 11.50 6.25 -21.13
C LEU A 186 10.56 7.40 -21.53
N PHE A 187 10.22 8.28 -20.60
CA PHE A 187 9.34 9.43 -20.84
C PHE A 187 9.71 10.27 -22.09
N SER A 188 11.01 10.38 -22.37
CA SER A 188 11.52 11.13 -23.52
C SER A 188 11.20 10.50 -24.89
N GLY A 189 10.80 9.23 -24.92
CA GLY A 189 10.56 8.49 -26.16
C GLY A 189 9.08 8.22 -26.50
N SER A 190 8.13 8.52 -25.59
CA SER A 190 6.72 8.19 -25.80
C SER A 190 5.80 9.40 -25.70
N PRO A 191 5.43 10.02 -26.87
CA PRO A 191 4.47 11.12 -26.88
C PRO A 191 3.14 10.77 -26.21
N THR A 192 2.73 9.51 -26.31
CA THR A 192 1.49 8.99 -25.69
C THR A 192 1.53 9.07 -24.17
N LEU A 193 2.66 8.70 -23.54
CA LEU A 193 2.80 8.79 -22.08
C LEU A 193 2.81 10.23 -21.61
N ILE A 194 3.48 11.13 -22.35
CA ILE A 194 3.48 12.57 -22.04
C ILE A 194 2.06 13.12 -22.16
N GLY A 195 1.34 12.79 -23.24
CA GLY A 195 -0.05 13.19 -23.44
C GLY A 195 -0.97 12.71 -22.32
N LEU A 196 -0.84 11.44 -21.91
CA LEU A 196 -1.59 10.88 -20.78
C LEU A 196 -1.22 11.55 -19.45
N ALA A 197 0.05 11.86 -19.22
CA ALA A 197 0.48 12.57 -18.01
C ALA A 197 -0.12 13.98 -17.94
N VAL A 198 -0.05 14.74 -19.03
CA VAL A 198 -0.63 16.08 -19.14
C VAL A 198 -2.15 16.03 -18.97
N ALA A 199 -2.83 15.10 -19.64
CA ALA A 199 -4.29 14.91 -19.51
C ALA A 199 -4.67 14.51 -18.09
N GLY A 200 -3.91 13.63 -17.45
CA GLY A 200 -4.15 13.20 -16.08
C GLY A 200 -3.95 14.31 -15.06
N VAL A 201 -2.83 15.03 -15.13
CA VAL A 201 -2.55 16.17 -14.23
C VAL A 201 -3.54 17.31 -14.48
N GLY A 202 -3.80 17.64 -15.74
CA GLY A 202 -4.78 18.68 -16.12
C GLY A 202 -6.19 18.33 -15.66
N GLY A 203 -6.61 17.07 -15.84
CA GLY A 203 -7.92 16.60 -15.37
C GLY A 203 -8.09 16.63 -13.87
N LEU A 204 -7.05 16.24 -13.09
CA LEU A 204 -7.06 16.37 -11.63
C LEU A 204 -7.04 17.85 -11.20
N GLY A 205 -6.28 18.71 -11.90
CA GLY A 205 -6.27 20.14 -11.64
C GLY A 205 -7.64 20.77 -11.88
N TRP A 206 -8.28 20.45 -13.00
CA TRP A 206 -9.65 20.88 -13.30
C TRP A 206 -10.65 20.36 -12.26
N PHE A 207 -10.55 19.07 -11.88
CA PHE A 207 -11.39 18.51 -10.83
C PHE A 207 -11.23 19.28 -9.52
N GLY A 208 -9.99 19.53 -9.07
CA GLY A 208 -9.71 20.31 -7.86
C GLY A 208 -10.31 21.72 -7.94
N TYR A 209 -10.12 22.42 -9.06
CA TYR A 209 -10.69 23.74 -9.28
C TYR A 209 -12.23 23.72 -9.26
N HIS A 210 -12.85 22.75 -9.93
CA HIS A 210 -14.29 22.55 -9.93
C HIS A 210 -14.83 22.28 -8.52
N GLN A 211 -14.20 21.37 -7.76
CA GLN A 211 -14.61 21.06 -6.38
C GLN A 211 -14.44 22.25 -5.43
N TRP A 212 -13.46 23.14 -5.69
CA TRP A 212 -13.27 24.34 -4.88
C TRP A 212 -14.39 25.36 -5.05
N ARG A 213 -14.94 25.48 -6.26
CA ARG A 213 -15.96 26.49 -6.61
C ARG A 213 -17.39 25.99 -6.51
N HIS A 214 -17.60 24.69 -6.56
CA HIS A 214 -18.94 24.13 -6.59
C HIS A 214 -19.66 24.26 -5.24
N PRO A 215 -20.95 24.65 -5.19
CA PRO A 215 -21.71 24.83 -3.94
C PRO A 215 -21.92 23.50 -3.19
N ALA A 216 -22.11 22.39 -3.89
CA ALA A 216 -22.26 21.04 -3.32
C ALA A 216 -21.17 20.09 -3.85
N PRO A 217 -19.89 20.22 -3.40
CA PRO A 217 -18.79 19.44 -3.95
C PRO A 217 -18.83 17.99 -3.49
N LEU A 218 -18.37 17.07 -4.35
CA LEU A 218 -18.11 15.66 -3.98
C LEU A 218 -17.13 15.56 -2.80
N VAL A 219 -16.12 16.43 -2.80
CA VAL A 219 -15.12 16.55 -1.74
C VAL A 219 -14.94 18.04 -1.40
N ARG A 220 -15.25 18.44 -0.17
CA ARG A 220 -15.04 19.83 0.28
C ARG A 220 -13.55 20.08 0.48
N LEU A 221 -12.98 20.94 -0.37
CA LEU A 221 -11.57 21.33 -0.30
C LEU A 221 -11.32 22.52 0.63
N GLN A 222 -12.36 23.19 1.10
CA GLN A 222 -12.24 24.36 2.00
C GLN A 222 -11.51 24.03 3.31
N GLY A 223 -11.56 22.77 3.75
CA GLY A 223 -10.77 22.29 4.89
C GLY A 223 -9.26 22.48 4.72
N LEU A 224 -8.77 22.59 3.46
CA LEU A 224 -7.36 22.90 3.17
C LEU A 224 -6.92 24.30 3.60
N ARG A 225 -7.82 25.17 4.04
CA ARG A 225 -7.45 26.47 4.64
C ARG A 225 -6.90 26.30 6.05
N GLU A 226 -7.23 25.22 6.74
CA GLU A 226 -6.75 24.92 8.08
C GLU A 226 -5.31 24.37 8.04
N ALA A 227 -4.37 25.07 8.66
CA ALA A 227 -2.97 24.68 8.69
C ALA A 227 -2.75 23.29 9.33
N SER A 228 -3.52 22.95 10.37
CA SER A 228 -3.50 21.65 11.01
C SER A 228 -3.87 20.51 10.06
N PHE A 229 -4.84 20.78 9.18
CA PHE A 229 -5.28 19.83 8.17
C PHE A 229 -4.25 19.66 7.05
N GLN A 230 -3.70 20.76 6.53
CA GLN A 230 -2.65 20.71 5.50
C GLN A 230 -1.43 19.91 5.97
N VAL A 231 -0.89 20.26 7.13
CA VAL A 231 0.27 19.59 7.73
C VAL A 231 -0.05 18.11 7.97
N GLY A 232 -1.22 17.83 8.54
CA GLY A 232 -1.64 16.45 8.78
C GLY A 232 -1.77 15.64 7.50
N LEU A 233 -2.36 16.19 6.43
CA LEU A 233 -2.46 15.52 5.13
C LEU A 233 -1.09 15.25 4.51
N ALA A 234 -0.16 16.24 4.55
CA ALA A 234 1.20 16.06 4.06
C ALA A 234 1.92 14.91 4.79
N LEU A 235 1.84 14.89 6.13
CA LEU A 235 2.42 13.81 6.93
C LEU A 235 1.76 12.45 6.66
N TYR A 236 0.44 12.40 6.40
CA TYR A 236 -0.24 11.18 5.97
C TYR A 236 0.26 10.67 4.62
N VAL A 237 0.40 11.55 3.63
CA VAL A 237 0.89 11.18 2.30
C VAL A 237 2.28 10.57 2.41
N VAL A 238 3.19 11.23 3.12
CA VAL A 238 4.56 10.71 3.31
C VAL A 238 4.56 9.40 4.10
N TYR A 239 3.74 9.28 5.16
CA TYR A 239 3.60 8.04 5.92
C TYR A 239 3.15 6.88 5.03
N TYR A 240 2.09 7.07 4.22
CA TYR A 240 1.59 6.01 3.34
C TYR A 240 2.58 5.67 2.23
N TYR A 241 3.31 6.65 1.72
CA TYR A 241 4.39 6.43 0.76
C TYR A 241 5.48 5.53 1.35
N LEU A 242 6.01 5.88 2.51
CA LEU A 242 7.03 5.10 3.21
C LEU A 242 6.53 3.69 3.58
N SER A 243 5.34 3.60 4.14
CA SER A 243 4.75 2.31 4.53
C SER A 243 4.59 1.37 3.34
N THR A 244 4.14 1.89 2.20
CA THR A 244 3.99 1.12 0.95
C THR A 244 5.34 0.73 0.37
N GLY A 245 6.31 1.66 0.35
CA GLY A 245 7.66 1.40 -0.13
C GLY A 245 8.34 0.28 0.66
N PHE A 246 8.33 0.35 1.98
CA PHE A 246 8.83 -0.74 2.83
C PHE A 246 8.09 -2.06 2.63
N SER A 247 6.76 -2.01 2.44
CA SER A 247 5.95 -3.21 2.23
C SER A 247 6.23 -3.90 0.91
N TYR A 248 6.67 -3.17 -0.12
CA TYR A 248 7.07 -3.73 -1.40
C TYR A 248 8.53 -4.22 -1.39
N LEU A 249 9.47 -3.40 -0.90
CA LEU A 249 10.90 -3.70 -0.96
C LEU A 249 11.29 -4.88 -0.07
N LEU A 250 10.64 -5.03 1.10
CA LEU A 250 11.03 -6.03 2.08
C LEU A 250 10.85 -7.47 1.58
N PRO A 251 9.68 -7.91 1.06
CA PRO A 251 9.54 -9.22 0.47
C PRO A 251 10.46 -9.42 -0.74
N ARG A 252 10.65 -8.41 -1.58
CA ARG A 252 11.56 -8.47 -2.73
C ARG A 252 13.01 -8.74 -2.30
N MET A 253 13.47 -8.06 -1.25
CA MET A 253 14.80 -8.31 -0.68
C MET A 253 14.90 -9.71 -0.08
N MET A 254 13.88 -10.15 0.69
CA MET A 254 13.93 -11.44 1.38
C MET A 254 13.83 -12.61 0.40
N GLU A 255 12.88 -12.57 -0.53
CA GLU A 255 12.63 -13.66 -1.49
C GLU A 255 13.61 -13.62 -2.66
N GLY A 256 13.67 -12.49 -3.38
CA GLY A 256 14.49 -12.34 -4.57
C GLY A 256 15.96 -12.05 -4.30
N GLY A 257 16.31 -11.50 -3.13
CA GLY A 257 17.68 -11.14 -2.77
C GLY A 257 18.35 -12.14 -1.82
N LEU A 258 17.69 -12.50 -0.73
CA LEU A 258 18.24 -13.40 0.30
C LEU A 258 17.83 -14.87 0.11
N GLY A 259 16.94 -15.17 -0.85
CA GLY A 259 16.51 -16.53 -1.16
C GLY A 259 15.55 -17.15 -0.14
N PHE A 260 14.86 -16.37 0.67
CA PHE A 260 13.85 -16.88 1.60
C PHE A 260 12.62 -17.36 0.83
N THR A 261 11.95 -18.39 1.36
CA THR A 261 10.68 -18.83 0.78
C THR A 261 9.57 -17.79 1.04
N VAL A 262 8.52 -17.79 0.21
CA VAL A 262 7.33 -16.95 0.41
C VAL A 262 6.70 -17.23 1.79
N GLY A 263 6.67 -18.50 2.21
CA GLY A 263 6.20 -18.92 3.52
C GLY A 263 7.00 -18.30 4.67
N ASP A 264 8.33 -18.38 4.58
CA ASP A 264 9.23 -17.76 5.58
C ASP A 264 9.08 -16.24 5.64
N THR A 265 9.05 -15.59 4.49
CA THR A 265 8.89 -14.12 4.38
C THR A 265 7.59 -13.66 5.02
N GLY A 266 6.47 -14.29 4.66
CA GLY A 266 5.16 -13.92 5.17
C GLY A 266 4.99 -14.20 6.67
N THR A 267 5.44 -15.37 7.14
CA THR A 267 5.37 -15.71 8.58
C THR A 267 6.26 -14.79 9.42
N PHE A 268 7.47 -14.51 8.97
CA PHE A 268 8.39 -13.65 9.70
C PHE A 268 7.92 -12.19 9.72
N THR A 269 7.52 -11.62 8.57
CA THR A 269 7.03 -10.24 8.49
C THR A 269 5.72 -10.07 9.24
N GLY A 270 4.82 -11.04 9.18
CA GLY A 270 3.56 -11.04 9.93
C GLY A 270 3.80 -11.13 11.44
N ALA A 271 4.68 -12.04 11.90
CA ALA A 271 5.03 -12.14 13.31
C ALA A 271 5.63 -10.85 13.86
N MET A 272 6.56 -10.21 13.14
CA MET A 272 7.15 -8.93 13.53
C MET A 272 6.10 -7.80 13.56
N SER A 273 5.15 -7.82 12.62
CA SER A 273 4.02 -6.87 12.61
C SER A 273 3.07 -7.08 13.79
N LEU A 274 2.84 -8.32 14.23
CA LEU A 274 2.06 -8.61 15.45
C LEU A 274 2.74 -8.08 16.70
N VAL A 275 4.05 -8.28 16.84
CA VAL A 275 4.81 -7.72 17.97
C VAL A 275 4.72 -6.19 17.97
N GLY A 276 4.91 -5.55 16.81
CA GLY A 276 4.69 -4.11 16.64
C GLY A 276 3.27 -3.69 17.02
N GLY A 277 2.26 -4.49 16.65
CA GLY A 277 0.86 -4.27 17.01
C GLY A 277 0.60 -4.36 18.53
N LEU A 278 1.21 -5.30 19.22
CA LEU A 278 1.11 -5.43 20.67
C LEU A 278 1.71 -4.21 21.41
N MET A 279 2.77 -3.62 20.85
CA MET A 279 3.34 -2.38 21.38
C MET A 279 2.34 -1.21 21.37
N MET A 280 1.25 -1.27 20.60
CA MET A 280 0.19 -0.25 20.60
C MET A 280 -0.42 -0.06 21.98
N PHE A 281 -0.63 -1.11 22.73
CA PHE A 281 -1.23 -1.00 24.06
C PHE A 281 -0.33 -0.21 25.03
N VAL A 282 0.98 -0.46 24.97
CA VAL A 282 1.99 0.29 25.73
C VAL A 282 2.05 1.74 25.25
N TYR A 283 2.15 1.92 23.93
CA TYR A 283 2.20 3.24 23.30
C TYR A 283 0.99 4.10 23.65
N MET A 284 -0.24 3.56 23.63
CA MET A 284 -1.46 4.31 23.95
C MET A 284 -1.47 4.84 25.38
N LYS A 285 -0.92 4.07 26.32
CA LYS A 285 -0.79 4.50 27.72
C LYS A 285 0.22 5.64 27.87
N PHE A 286 1.31 5.60 27.08
CA PHE A 286 2.36 6.60 27.07
C PHE A 286 1.93 7.86 26.28
N SER A 287 1.39 7.71 25.08
CA SER A 287 1.09 8.81 24.14
C SER A 287 0.01 9.77 24.68
N SER A 288 -0.86 9.30 25.58
CA SER A 288 -1.87 10.15 26.24
C SER A 288 -1.25 11.20 27.18
N ARG A 289 -0.03 10.95 27.69
CA ARG A 289 0.70 11.87 28.58
C ARG A 289 1.48 12.93 27.81
N VAL A 290 1.70 12.73 26.51
CA VAL A 290 2.48 13.67 25.67
C VAL A 290 1.53 14.69 25.07
N THR A 291 1.60 15.94 25.53
CA THR A 291 0.78 17.05 25.04
C THR A 291 1.23 17.51 23.66
N ARG A 292 2.51 17.74 23.46
CA ARG A 292 3.09 18.17 22.18
C ARG A 292 3.29 16.99 21.26
N LYS A 293 2.47 16.86 20.23
CA LYS A 293 2.49 15.69 19.30
C LYS A 293 3.77 15.64 18.46
N ARG A 294 4.49 16.75 18.33
CA ARG A 294 5.81 16.80 17.71
C ARG A 294 6.77 15.76 18.31
N TRP A 295 6.80 15.61 19.65
CA TRP A 295 7.65 14.65 20.35
C TRP A 295 7.31 13.18 20.11
N LEU A 296 6.23 12.91 19.38
CA LEU A 296 5.88 11.58 18.93
C LEU A 296 6.15 11.42 17.42
N VAL A 297 5.72 12.41 16.60
CA VAL A 297 5.77 12.31 15.14
C VAL A 297 7.22 12.36 14.63
N VAL A 298 8.05 13.27 15.15
CA VAL A 298 9.46 13.39 14.73
C VAL A 298 10.24 12.10 15.01
N PRO A 299 10.25 11.54 16.24
CA PRO A 299 10.87 10.24 16.47
C PRO A 299 10.31 9.12 15.60
N GLY A 300 9.01 9.14 15.25
CA GLY A 300 8.41 8.16 14.37
C GLY A 300 9.07 8.13 12.98
N PHE A 301 9.33 9.28 12.38
CA PHE A 301 10.05 9.37 11.11
C PHE A 301 11.56 9.08 11.26
N VAL A 302 12.17 9.46 12.37
CA VAL A 302 13.57 9.10 12.68
C VAL A 302 13.71 7.57 12.80
N ILE A 303 12.79 6.90 13.49
CA ILE A 303 12.73 5.44 13.59
C ILE A 303 12.64 4.81 12.19
N ALA A 304 11.78 5.38 11.31
CA ALA A 304 11.68 4.91 9.93
C ALA A 304 12.99 5.07 9.15
N ALA A 305 13.68 6.20 9.33
CA ALA A 305 14.98 6.46 8.71
C ALA A 305 16.05 5.48 9.21
N VAL A 306 16.11 5.25 10.52
CA VAL A 306 17.02 4.26 11.12
C VAL A 306 16.74 2.86 10.58
N ALA A 307 15.46 2.45 10.50
CA ALA A 307 15.09 1.17 9.94
C ALA A 307 15.52 1.03 8.47
N GLY A 308 15.31 2.08 7.66
CA GLY A 308 15.72 2.11 6.26
C GLY A 308 17.23 2.01 6.08
N PHE A 309 18.02 2.80 6.82
CA PHE A 309 19.47 2.73 6.75
C PHE A 309 20.03 1.40 7.29
N TRP A 310 19.39 0.81 8.29
CA TRP A 310 19.81 -0.51 8.78
C TRP A 310 19.59 -1.57 7.72
N LEU A 311 18.39 -1.61 7.09
CA LEU A 311 18.09 -2.51 5.98
C LEU A 311 19.02 -2.29 4.79
N ALA A 312 19.38 -1.04 4.49
CA ALA A 312 20.29 -0.68 3.39
C ALA A 312 21.76 -1.11 3.62
N ARG A 313 22.13 -1.53 4.82
CA ARG A 313 23.48 -1.98 5.18
C ARG A 313 23.58 -3.48 5.47
N LEU A 314 22.53 -4.24 5.16
CA LEU A 314 22.56 -5.68 5.33
C LEU A 314 23.54 -6.33 4.35
N SER A 315 24.13 -7.44 4.78
CA SER A 315 24.97 -8.26 3.92
C SER A 315 24.12 -9.28 3.13
N PRO A 316 24.61 -9.81 2.00
CA PRO A 316 23.92 -10.88 1.26
C PRO A 316 23.72 -12.17 2.06
N GLN A 317 24.48 -12.36 3.14
CA GLN A 317 24.35 -13.52 4.05
C GLN A 317 23.48 -13.20 5.28
N ALA A 318 22.72 -12.11 5.25
CA ALA A 318 21.89 -11.71 6.38
C ALA A 318 20.84 -12.78 6.72
N GLY A 319 20.90 -13.28 7.93
CA GLY A 319 19.92 -14.22 8.46
C GLY A 319 18.73 -13.53 9.13
N ARG A 320 17.74 -14.34 9.55
CA ARG A 320 16.49 -13.85 10.20
C ARG A 320 16.77 -12.94 11.40
N ALA A 321 17.78 -13.25 12.22
CA ALA A 321 18.10 -12.48 13.42
C ALA A 321 18.45 -11.02 13.13
N GLN A 322 19.13 -10.73 12.02
CA GLN A 322 19.55 -9.39 11.64
C GLN A 322 18.36 -8.55 11.12
N LEU A 323 17.27 -9.20 10.68
CA LEU A 323 16.04 -8.55 10.20
C LEU A 323 15.07 -8.18 11.33
N VAL A 324 15.19 -8.80 12.53
CA VAL A 324 14.24 -8.59 13.65
C VAL A 324 14.13 -7.10 14.02
N VAL A 325 15.25 -6.47 14.30
CA VAL A 325 15.27 -5.08 14.80
C VAL A 325 14.70 -4.10 13.77
N PRO A 326 15.18 -4.06 12.51
CA PRO A 326 14.63 -3.11 11.54
C PRO A 326 13.15 -3.34 11.22
N LEU A 327 12.64 -4.58 11.26
CA LEU A 327 11.21 -4.84 11.09
C LEU A 327 10.38 -4.34 12.27
N LEU A 328 10.86 -4.51 13.50
CA LEU A 328 10.21 -3.95 14.68
C LEU A 328 10.18 -2.41 14.64
N LEU A 329 11.29 -1.77 14.28
CA LEU A 329 11.36 -0.32 14.11
C LEU A 329 10.35 0.17 13.05
N ARG A 330 10.26 -0.53 11.91
CA ARG A 330 9.25 -0.23 10.89
C ARG A 330 7.82 -0.32 11.45
N GLY A 331 7.53 -1.34 12.27
CA GLY A 331 6.22 -1.48 12.93
C GLY A 331 5.89 -0.32 13.85
N LEU A 332 6.88 0.19 14.59
CA LEU A 332 6.73 1.33 15.49
C LEU A 332 6.43 2.64 14.75
N MET A 333 6.93 2.85 13.53
CA MET A 333 6.62 4.04 12.73
C MET A 333 5.11 4.30 12.65
N MET A 334 4.30 3.26 12.46
CA MET A 334 2.84 3.40 12.38
C MET A 334 2.26 4.01 13.66
N LEU A 335 2.71 3.57 14.83
CA LEU A 335 2.22 4.03 16.11
C LEU A 335 2.60 5.49 16.37
N PHE A 336 3.85 5.82 16.10
CA PHE A 336 4.43 7.14 16.40
C PHE A 336 4.01 8.23 15.40
N VAL A 337 3.61 7.87 14.17
CA VAL A 337 3.19 8.85 13.16
C VAL A 337 1.67 8.86 13.01
N MET A 338 1.04 7.73 12.69
CA MET A 338 -0.37 7.71 12.28
C MET A 338 -1.33 8.15 13.38
N LEU A 339 -1.11 7.67 14.62
CA LEU A 339 -2.03 7.97 15.74
C LEU A 339 -2.00 9.44 16.17
N PRO A 340 -0.83 10.08 16.42
CA PRO A 340 -0.79 11.49 16.81
C PRO A 340 -1.19 12.42 15.67
N VAL A 341 -0.81 12.13 14.42
CA VAL A 341 -1.20 12.91 13.25
C VAL A 341 -2.73 12.90 13.10
N ALA A 342 -3.41 11.75 13.32
CA ALA A 342 -4.87 11.69 13.28
C ALA A 342 -5.54 12.65 14.27
N GLY A 343 -4.99 12.77 15.47
CA GLY A 343 -5.50 13.67 16.50
C GLY A 343 -5.38 15.15 16.14
N VAL A 344 -4.28 15.53 15.50
CA VAL A 344 -4.03 16.93 15.09
C VAL A 344 -4.84 17.28 13.85
N THR A 345 -4.81 16.43 12.81
CA THR A 345 -5.44 16.67 11.50
C THR A 345 -6.93 16.99 11.61
N PHE A 346 -7.65 16.27 12.47
CA PHE A 346 -9.11 16.37 12.56
C PHE A 346 -9.62 17.13 13.78
N ARG A 347 -8.75 17.85 14.50
CA ARG A 347 -9.12 18.55 15.75
C ARG A 347 -10.21 19.59 15.55
N SER A 348 -10.17 20.31 14.44
CA SER A 348 -11.10 21.41 14.14
C SER A 348 -12.42 20.98 13.50
N PHE A 349 -12.51 19.74 13.00
CA PHE A 349 -13.66 19.29 12.22
C PHE A 349 -14.69 18.53 13.06
N LYS A 350 -15.97 18.88 12.88
CA LYS A 350 -17.11 18.23 13.55
C LYS A 350 -18.20 17.90 12.51
N GLY A 351 -19.07 16.95 12.83
CA GLY A 351 -20.24 16.61 12.01
C GLY A 351 -19.89 16.28 10.56
N GLU A 352 -20.55 16.93 9.62
CA GLU A 352 -20.37 16.72 8.18
C GLU A 352 -18.99 17.17 7.67
N ASP A 353 -18.41 18.23 8.22
CA ASP A 353 -17.08 18.70 7.83
C ASP A 353 -16.01 17.65 8.16
N PHE A 354 -16.19 16.92 9.27
CA PHE A 354 -15.33 15.76 9.57
C PHE A 354 -15.46 14.67 8.50
N ALA A 355 -16.68 14.36 8.06
CA ALA A 355 -16.91 13.33 7.04
C ALA A 355 -16.26 13.70 5.70
N HIS A 356 -16.39 14.96 5.26
CA HIS A 356 -15.77 15.48 4.04
C HIS A 356 -14.24 15.50 4.14
N SER A 357 -13.68 16.01 5.24
CA SER A 357 -12.25 16.05 5.48
C SER A 357 -11.65 14.64 5.56
N TYR A 358 -12.38 13.69 6.17
CA TYR A 358 -11.93 12.30 6.25
C TYR A 358 -11.98 11.59 4.89
N ARG A 359 -12.97 11.89 4.03
CA ARG A 359 -13.01 11.41 2.64
C ARG A 359 -11.82 11.93 1.83
N LEU A 360 -11.51 13.24 1.94
CA LEU A 360 -10.34 13.84 1.28
C LEU A 360 -9.04 13.16 1.73
N LYS A 361 -8.87 12.94 3.03
CA LYS A 361 -7.70 12.21 3.54
C LYS A 361 -7.64 10.78 2.98
N ASN A 362 -8.76 10.05 2.87
CA ASN A 362 -8.77 8.71 2.31
C ASN A 362 -8.48 8.69 0.80
N LEU A 363 -8.94 9.69 0.06
CA LEU A 363 -8.61 9.89 -1.34
C LEU A 363 -7.09 10.07 -1.50
N LEU A 364 -6.50 11.02 -0.76
CA LEU A 364 -5.06 11.27 -0.79
C LEU A 364 -4.25 10.06 -0.32
N ARG A 365 -4.73 9.31 0.68
CA ARG A 365 -4.13 8.04 1.07
C ARG A 365 -4.02 7.07 -0.11
N GLN A 366 -5.11 6.89 -0.84
CA GLN A 366 -5.13 5.93 -1.95
C GLN A 366 -4.24 6.40 -3.11
N LEU A 367 -4.23 7.69 -3.40
CA LEU A 367 -3.32 8.30 -4.37
C LEU A 367 -1.85 8.11 -3.94
N ALA A 368 -1.53 8.35 -2.68
CA ALA A 368 -0.18 8.16 -2.13
C ALA A 368 0.28 6.70 -2.23
N ILE A 369 -0.59 5.74 -1.90
CA ILE A 369 -0.29 4.30 -2.03
C ILE A 369 -0.05 3.94 -3.50
N SER A 370 -0.91 4.41 -4.40
CA SER A 370 -0.79 4.14 -5.84
C SER A 370 0.50 4.69 -6.42
N PHE A 371 0.82 5.95 -6.11
CA PHE A 371 2.06 6.61 -6.52
C PHE A 371 3.30 5.92 -5.92
N ALA A 372 3.27 5.58 -4.63
CA ALA A 372 4.36 4.87 -3.96
C ALA A 372 4.62 3.51 -4.62
N THR A 373 3.56 2.72 -4.88
CA THR A 373 3.69 1.41 -5.52
C THR A 373 4.38 1.54 -6.87
N ALA A 374 3.91 2.45 -7.72
CA ALA A 374 4.46 2.61 -9.06
C ALA A 374 5.91 3.15 -9.05
N SER A 375 6.18 4.19 -8.25
CA SER A 375 7.51 4.80 -8.19
C SER A 375 8.57 3.87 -7.57
N VAL A 376 8.18 3.08 -6.55
CA VAL A 376 9.09 2.12 -5.91
C VAL A 376 9.36 0.92 -6.81
N ILE A 377 8.36 0.43 -7.56
CA ILE A 377 8.55 -0.61 -8.57
C ILE A 377 9.50 -0.12 -9.67
N ALA A 378 9.27 1.08 -10.21
CA ALA A 378 10.12 1.67 -11.23
C ALA A 378 11.56 1.85 -10.73
N LEU A 379 11.75 2.37 -9.52
CA LEU A 379 13.07 2.47 -8.88
C LEU A 379 13.74 1.11 -8.77
N GLN A 380 13.04 0.10 -8.25
CA GLN A 380 13.56 -1.26 -8.07
C GLN A 380 14.01 -1.85 -9.40
N GLN A 381 13.17 -1.79 -10.44
CA GLN A 381 13.50 -2.37 -11.75
C GLN A 381 14.67 -1.66 -12.42
N HIS A 382 14.70 -0.32 -12.37
CA HIS A 382 15.82 0.44 -12.90
C HIS A 382 17.13 0.10 -12.19
N ARG A 383 17.10 -0.05 -10.85
CA ARG A 383 18.28 -0.43 -10.06
C ARG A 383 18.70 -1.88 -10.30
N VAL A 384 17.75 -2.81 -10.45
CA VAL A 384 18.06 -4.19 -10.83
C VAL A 384 18.82 -4.22 -12.17
N ALA A 385 18.27 -3.59 -13.20
CA ALA A 385 18.91 -3.52 -14.51
C ALA A 385 20.32 -2.90 -14.47
N LEU A 386 20.50 -1.83 -13.69
CA LEU A 386 21.80 -1.20 -13.47
C LEU A 386 22.81 -2.15 -12.83
N HIS A 387 22.39 -2.84 -11.75
CA HIS A 387 23.27 -3.77 -11.04
C HIS A 387 23.54 -5.04 -11.86
N GLU A 388 22.55 -5.57 -12.59
CA GLU A 388 22.76 -6.67 -13.53
C GLU A 388 23.80 -6.33 -14.60
N THR A 389 23.70 -5.15 -15.23
CA THR A 389 24.67 -4.69 -16.21
C THR A 389 26.07 -4.64 -15.61
N ARG A 390 26.23 -4.04 -14.43
CA ARG A 390 27.54 -3.93 -13.78
C ARG A 390 28.13 -5.29 -13.33
N LEU A 391 27.28 -6.19 -12.86
CA LEU A 391 27.71 -7.53 -12.46
C LEU A 391 28.05 -8.38 -13.69
N SER A 392 27.29 -8.27 -14.78
CA SER A 392 27.56 -8.99 -16.01
C SER A 392 28.87 -8.57 -16.71
N GLU A 393 29.32 -7.32 -16.53
CA GLU A 393 30.63 -6.87 -17.03
C GLU A 393 31.78 -7.72 -16.43
N SER A 394 31.63 -8.19 -15.19
CA SER A 394 32.60 -9.07 -14.53
C SER A 394 32.37 -10.55 -14.81
N ALA A 395 31.25 -10.94 -15.39
CA ALA A 395 30.88 -12.33 -15.70
C ALA A 395 31.33 -12.73 -17.12
N ASN A 396 32.63 -12.69 -17.38
CA ASN A 396 33.23 -13.02 -18.66
C ASN A 396 34.39 -14.02 -18.50
N LEU A 397 34.78 -14.65 -19.61
CA LEU A 397 35.83 -15.65 -19.63
C LEU A 397 37.24 -15.10 -19.29
N GLY A 398 37.42 -13.79 -19.28
CA GLY A 398 38.65 -13.13 -18.81
C GLY A 398 38.76 -13.03 -17.29
N ASN A 399 37.66 -13.26 -16.58
CA ASN A 399 37.65 -13.23 -15.13
C ASN A 399 37.89 -14.64 -14.55
N ALA A 400 39.04 -14.82 -13.93
CA ALA A 400 39.43 -16.14 -13.36
C ALA A 400 38.43 -16.66 -12.31
N THR A 401 37.84 -15.79 -11.49
CA THR A 401 36.85 -16.18 -10.49
C THR A 401 35.54 -16.66 -11.15
N PHE A 402 35.12 -16.03 -12.24
CA PHE A 402 33.94 -16.49 -13.00
C PHE A 402 34.19 -17.85 -13.61
N VAL A 403 35.36 -18.06 -14.26
CA VAL A 403 35.72 -19.33 -14.89
C VAL A 403 35.80 -20.43 -13.83
N GLN A 404 36.46 -20.19 -12.70
CA GLN A 404 36.54 -21.17 -11.59
C GLN A 404 35.16 -21.53 -11.05
N SER A 405 34.25 -20.54 -10.87
CA SER A 405 32.89 -20.80 -10.40
C SER A 405 32.09 -21.61 -11.43
N LEU A 406 32.23 -21.30 -12.71
CA LEU A 406 31.60 -22.04 -13.81
C LEU A 406 32.06 -23.48 -13.87
N ASP A 407 33.37 -23.70 -13.76
CA ASP A 407 33.98 -25.05 -13.75
C ASP A 407 33.53 -25.85 -12.53
N MET A 408 33.51 -25.22 -11.34
CA MET A 408 33.07 -25.87 -10.10
C MET A 408 31.61 -26.33 -10.22
N LEU A 409 30.71 -25.46 -10.68
CA LEU A 409 29.31 -25.82 -10.87
C LEU A 409 29.12 -26.86 -11.95
N THR A 410 29.83 -26.75 -13.07
CA THR A 410 29.77 -27.72 -14.16
C THR A 410 30.18 -29.11 -13.66
N ARG A 411 31.31 -29.22 -12.92
CA ARG A 411 31.73 -30.49 -12.29
C ARG A 411 30.71 -31.01 -11.29
N GLY A 412 30.09 -30.13 -10.51
CA GLY A 412 29.03 -30.49 -9.57
C GLY A 412 27.83 -31.14 -10.26
N PHE A 413 27.34 -30.54 -11.37
CA PHE A 413 26.25 -31.11 -12.17
C PHE A 413 26.65 -32.42 -12.89
N GLN A 414 27.90 -32.54 -13.36
CA GLN A 414 28.39 -33.79 -13.94
C GLN A 414 28.47 -34.93 -12.87
N ALA A 415 28.92 -34.59 -11.67
CA ALA A 415 28.94 -35.56 -10.56
C ALA A 415 27.52 -35.99 -10.13
N ALA A 416 26.51 -35.14 -10.37
CA ALA A 416 25.09 -35.47 -10.19
C ALA A 416 24.48 -36.30 -11.35
N GLY A 417 25.28 -36.65 -12.38
CA GLY A 417 24.88 -37.57 -13.46
C GLY A 417 24.42 -36.88 -14.76
N HIS A 418 24.54 -35.56 -14.89
CA HIS A 418 24.18 -34.83 -16.12
C HIS A 418 25.29 -34.95 -17.18
N ALA A 419 24.90 -34.97 -18.47
CA ALA A 419 25.84 -34.95 -19.57
C ALA A 419 26.66 -33.65 -19.58
N ALA A 420 27.90 -33.68 -20.11
CA ALA A 420 28.82 -32.55 -20.04
C ALA A 420 28.26 -31.24 -20.62
N SER A 421 27.56 -31.31 -21.77
CA SER A 421 26.92 -30.17 -22.41
C SER A 421 25.74 -29.63 -21.59
N GLU A 422 24.94 -30.51 -21.02
CA GLU A 422 23.80 -30.17 -20.16
C GLU A 422 24.29 -29.55 -18.83
N ALA A 423 25.30 -30.15 -18.20
CA ALA A 423 25.91 -29.67 -16.97
C ALA A 423 26.47 -28.23 -17.12
N HIS A 424 27.10 -27.95 -18.26
CA HIS A 424 27.61 -26.59 -18.58
C HIS A 424 26.47 -25.56 -18.71
N THR A 425 25.38 -25.92 -19.42
CA THR A 425 24.22 -25.07 -19.57
C THR A 425 23.52 -24.81 -18.22
N MET A 426 23.41 -25.84 -17.39
CA MET A 426 22.84 -25.73 -16.02
C MET A 426 23.74 -24.85 -15.13
N ALA A 427 25.05 -24.96 -15.23
CA ALA A 427 25.98 -24.09 -14.51
C ALA A 427 25.87 -22.61 -14.90
N LEU A 428 25.76 -22.31 -16.19
CA LEU A 428 25.51 -20.95 -16.69
C LEU A 428 24.16 -20.40 -16.19
N ALA A 429 23.11 -21.21 -16.26
CA ALA A 429 21.79 -20.82 -15.75
C ALA A 429 21.81 -20.57 -14.23
N SER A 430 22.58 -21.35 -13.49
CA SER A 430 22.77 -21.17 -12.04
C SER A 430 23.50 -19.86 -11.73
N LEU A 431 24.59 -19.55 -12.44
CA LEU A 431 25.31 -18.28 -12.30
C LEU A 431 24.45 -17.08 -12.67
N SER A 432 23.66 -17.17 -13.75
CA SER A 432 22.71 -16.12 -14.13
C SER A 432 21.70 -15.84 -13.03
N ARG A 433 21.12 -16.88 -12.41
CA ARG A 433 20.21 -16.73 -11.25
C ARG A 433 20.90 -16.07 -10.05
N MET A 434 22.13 -16.43 -9.76
CA MET A 434 22.91 -15.82 -8.69
C MET A 434 23.17 -14.34 -8.95
N LEU A 435 23.45 -13.93 -10.19
CA LEU A 435 23.60 -12.53 -10.58
C LEU A 435 22.29 -11.76 -10.42
N GLU A 436 21.17 -12.29 -10.92
CA GLU A 436 19.84 -11.71 -10.75
C GLU A 436 19.48 -11.55 -9.26
N GLN A 437 19.75 -12.56 -8.46
CA GLN A 437 19.53 -12.55 -7.01
C GLN A 437 20.36 -11.44 -6.34
N GLN A 438 21.63 -11.33 -6.67
CA GLN A 438 22.53 -10.30 -6.13
C GLN A 438 22.12 -8.90 -6.60
N ALA A 439 21.73 -8.74 -7.85
CA ALA A 439 21.24 -7.46 -8.39
C ALA A 439 19.94 -7.02 -7.69
N THR A 440 19.00 -7.95 -7.49
CA THR A 440 17.74 -7.70 -6.75
C THR A 440 18.02 -7.31 -5.30
N PHE A 441 18.98 -7.96 -4.65
CA PHE A 441 19.39 -7.60 -3.30
C PHE A 441 19.93 -6.17 -3.25
N MET A 442 20.92 -5.85 -4.09
CA MET A 442 21.53 -4.49 -4.14
C MET A 442 20.51 -3.41 -4.48
N ALA A 443 19.63 -3.67 -5.45
CA ALA A 443 18.56 -2.75 -5.81
C ALA A 443 17.59 -2.49 -4.64
N SER A 444 17.35 -3.50 -3.80
CA SER A 444 16.52 -3.35 -2.60
C SER A 444 17.21 -2.49 -1.53
N LEU A 445 18.54 -2.63 -1.37
CA LEU A 445 19.34 -1.77 -0.48
C LEU A 445 19.25 -0.30 -0.92
N ASP A 446 19.41 -0.02 -2.22
CA ASP A 446 19.25 1.32 -2.78
C ASP A 446 17.83 1.88 -2.51
N GLY A 447 16.80 1.05 -2.69
CA GLY A 447 15.42 1.41 -2.38
C GLY A 447 15.25 1.79 -0.90
N PHE A 448 15.83 1.04 0.03
CA PHE A 448 15.77 1.38 1.46
C PHE A 448 16.54 2.66 1.80
N GLN A 449 17.65 2.96 1.11
CA GLN A 449 18.33 4.25 1.26
C GLN A 449 17.43 5.41 0.87
N VAL A 450 16.73 5.32 -0.25
CA VAL A 450 15.78 6.33 -0.70
C VAL A 450 14.64 6.50 0.33
N MET A 451 14.08 5.41 0.85
CA MET A 451 13.06 5.49 1.91
C MET A 451 13.59 6.18 3.17
N ALA A 452 14.82 5.89 3.56
CA ALA A 452 15.45 6.52 4.73
C ALA A 452 15.65 8.03 4.54
N VAL A 453 16.08 8.47 3.37
CA VAL A 453 16.24 9.89 3.04
C VAL A 453 14.89 10.61 3.08
N ILE A 454 13.84 10.02 2.47
CA ILE A 454 12.47 10.57 2.53
C ILE A 454 11.99 10.68 3.98
N ALA A 455 12.28 9.69 4.82
CA ALA A 455 11.91 9.71 6.22
C ALA A 455 12.65 10.82 7.01
N ILE A 456 13.93 11.09 6.71
CA ILE A 456 14.67 12.22 7.30
C ILE A 456 14.03 13.56 6.90
N VAL A 457 13.75 13.75 5.61
CA VAL A 457 13.08 14.98 5.13
C VAL A 457 11.74 15.17 5.83
N ALA A 458 10.97 14.08 5.99
CA ALA A 458 9.71 14.11 6.73
C ALA A 458 9.88 14.45 8.22
N ALA A 459 10.94 13.94 8.86
CA ALA A 459 11.27 14.29 10.26
C ALA A 459 11.60 15.78 10.41
N ILE A 460 12.41 16.33 9.50
CA ILE A 460 12.76 17.76 9.47
C ILE A 460 11.49 18.59 9.23
N TYR A 461 10.67 18.21 8.26
CA TYR A 461 9.40 18.88 8.01
C TYR A 461 8.48 18.84 9.24
N ALA A 462 8.31 17.69 9.88
CA ALA A 462 7.51 17.57 11.10
C ALA A 462 8.07 18.42 12.25
N ALA A 463 9.39 18.48 12.39
CA ALA A 463 10.05 19.29 13.40
C ALA A 463 9.84 20.79 13.21
N SER A 464 9.69 21.26 11.97
CA SER A 464 9.46 22.68 11.66
C SER A 464 8.00 23.12 11.91
N GLN A 465 7.04 22.16 12.05
CA GLN A 465 5.62 22.49 12.14
C GLN A 465 5.17 22.84 13.56
N LYS A 466 4.86 24.10 13.81
CA LYS A 466 4.34 24.59 15.10
C LYS A 466 2.95 24.02 15.44
N VAL A 467 2.19 23.58 14.45
CA VAL A 467 0.84 23.02 14.61
C VAL A 467 0.86 21.68 15.39
N LEU A 468 2.01 21.03 15.49
CA LEU A 468 2.21 19.78 16.25
C LEU A 468 2.49 20.02 17.74
N ASP A 469 2.66 21.26 18.16
CA ASP A 469 2.77 21.67 19.55
C ASP A 469 1.37 21.89 20.14
#